data_36cc4e53e4578609967ab8a4917c565e
#
_entry.id   36cc4e53e4578609967ab8a4917c565e
#
_cell.length_a   1.000
_cell.length_b   1.000
_cell.length_c   1.000
_cell.angle_alpha   90.00
_cell.angle_beta   90.00
_cell.angle_gamma   90.00
#
_symmetry.space_group_name_H-M   'P 1'
#
loop_
_entity.id
_entity.type
_entity.pdbx_description
1 polymer ?
#
loop_
_entity_poly.entity_id
_entity_poly.type
_entity_poly.pdbx_seq_one_letter_code
_entity_poly.pdbx_strand_id
1 'polypeptide(L)'
;SGIAINFLNAGIPVTILEVKQEALDRGVAHIRSVYEGRIKKGKMTEADAEQRMSLLNTTLSYDDLKDVDLVIEAVFEDMGVKEQVFRKLDEVCKPGAILASNTSTLDLNKIASFTKRPEDVIGLHFFSPANVMRLLEVIRGEKTAKEVLATAMQLAKKIRKTAVVSGVCDGFIGNRMIARYQTEALLMLEEGASPQQIDRAIENFGFVMGPLRMADLAGGDIGWAIRKRHYAENPDMKRMVIADRLCEMGRFGQKTGAGFYRYEPGRRDALPDPEVDRVIEECRKELGITPRKISDKEIVERCVYALVNEGARILEEGIALRASDIDIVYLTGYGFPVFRGGPMFYADRVGLMKVARTMEKFAKRPGVPNSDFWQPAPLLAKLAAEGKTFN
;
A
#
# COMPACT_ATOMS: atom_id res chain seq x y z
N SER A 1 1.69 13.19 11.59
CA SER A 1 2.06 14.55 11.16
C SER A 1 1.85 14.78 9.66
N GLY A 2 2.22 13.81 8.82
CA GLY A 2 2.01 13.94 7.36
C GLY A 2 0.56 14.16 6.95
N ILE A 3 -0.37 13.47 7.58
CA ILE A 3 -1.81 13.65 7.32
C ILE A 3 -2.23 15.07 7.68
N ALA A 4 -1.79 15.58 8.84
CA ALA A 4 -2.14 16.92 9.32
C ALA A 4 -1.73 18.01 8.31
N ILE A 5 -0.58 17.87 7.69
CA ILE A 5 -0.07 18.85 6.70
C ILE A 5 -1.07 19.06 5.57
N ASN A 6 -1.72 17.99 5.09
CA ASN A 6 -2.72 18.08 4.03
C ASN A 6 -3.88 19.01 4.40
N PHE A 7 -4.34 18.92 5.64
CA PHE A 7 -5.45 19.73 6.14
C PHE A 7 -5.02 21.18 6.38
N LEU A 8 -3.85 21.38 6.98
CA LEU A 8 -3.30 22.71 7.20
C LEU A 8 -3.10 23.45 5.86
N ASN A 9 -2.60 22.75 4.85
CA ASN A 9 -2.43 23.31 3.51
C ASN A 9 -3.75 23.72 2.86
N ALA A 10 -4.85 23.06 3.24
CA ALA A 10 -6.19 23.39 2.75
C ALA A 10 -6.91 24.44 3.59
N GLY A 11 -6.24 25.01 4.60
CA GLY A 11 -6.83 26.01 5.48
C GLY A 11 -7.79 25.44 6.52
N ILE A 12 -7.68 24.15 6.83
CA ILE A 12 -8.55 23.47 7.80
C ILE A 12 -7.82 23.35 9.15
N PRO A 13 -8.44 23.82 10.25
CA PRO A 13 -7.86 23.65 11.57
C PRO A 13 -7.68 22.18 11.94
N VAL A 14 -6.55 21.86 12.57
CA VAL A 14 -6.19 20.51 12.96
C VAL A 14 -5.81 20.49 14.44
N THR A 15 -6.31 19.52 15.17
CA THR A 15 -5.85 19.18 16.52
C THR A 15 -5.17 17.83 16.47
N ILE A 16 -3.91 17.76 16.88
CA ILE A 16 -3.17 16.50 17.01
C ILE A 16 -3.26 16.06 18.47
N LEU A 17 -3.76 14.83 18.67
CA LEU A 17 -3.79 14.20 19.99
C LEU A 17 -2.73 13.10 20.03
N GLU A 18 -1.95 13.10 21.09
CA GLU A 18 -0.96 12.06 21.35
C GLU A 18 -1.02 11.64 22.84
N VAL A 19 -0.44 10.49 23.13
CA VAL A 19 -0.36 9.95 24.50
C VAL A 19 0.69 10.68 25.30
N LYS A 20 1.82 11.07 24.67
CA LYS A 20 2.98 11.68 25.32
C LYS A 20 3.34 13.01 24.68
N GLN A 21 3.77 13.96 25.52
CA GLN A 21 4.20 15.29 25.06
C GLN A 21 5.36 15.21 24.07
N GLU A 22 6.31 14.29 24.26
CA GLU A 22 7.45 14.13 23.36
C GLU A 22 7.01 13.76 21.94
N ALA A 23 5.96 12.93 21.80
CA ALA A 23 5.40 12.55 20.50
C ALA A 23 4.73 13.75 19.83
N LEU A 24 4.02 14.59 20.58
CA LEU A 24 3.48 15.85 20.07
C LEU A 24 4.58 16.77 19.57
N ASP A 25 5.62 16.94 20.35
CA ASP A 25 6.73 17.82 20.01
C ASP A 25 7.44 17.36 18.74
N ARG A 26 7.66 16.05 18.58
CA ARG A 26 8.23 15.48 17.36
C ARG A 26 7.33 15.71 16.14
N GLY A 27 6.02 15.53 16.30
CA GLY A 27 5.06 15.75 15.23
C GLY A 27 5.04 17.20 14.77
N VAL A 28 5.01 18.14 15.69
CA VAL A 28 5.06 19.58 15.40
C VAL A 28 6.38 19.95 14.73
N ALA A 29 7.50 19.45 15.25
CA ALA A 29 8.82 19.69 14.67
C ALA A 29 8.92 19.19 13.24
N HIS A 30 8.34 18.02 12.96
CA HIS A 30 8.29 17.46 11.60
C HIS A 30 7.50 18.38 10.66
N ILE A 31 6.33 18.86 11.08
CA ILE A 31 5.52 19.77 10.26
C ILE A 31 6.29 21.06 9.95
N ARG A 32 6.93 21.65 10.97
CA ARG A 32 7.77 22.83 10.79
C ARG A 32 8.91 22.57 9.81
N SER A 33 9.58 21.44 9.92
CA SER A 33 10.70 21.09 9.04
C SER A 33 10.28 20.97 7.58
N VAL A 34 9.07 20.44 7.32
CA VAL A 34 8.52 20.35 5.97
C VAL A 34 8.30 21.77 5.40
N TYR A 35 7.70 22.67 6.18
CA TYR A 35 7.45 24.03 5.75
C TYR A 35 8.75 24.81 5.55
N GLU A 36 9.72 24.68 6.46
CA GLU A 36 11.03 25.30 6.32
C GLU A 36 11.76 24.86 5.05
N GLY A 37 11.66 23.57 4.72
CA GLY A 37 12.23 23.04 3.48
C GLY A 37 11.59 23.66 2.24
N ARG A 38 10.29 23.90 2.27
CA ARG A 38 9.58 24.56 1.15
C ARG A 38 9.94 26.03 1.04
N ILE A 39 10.10 26.72 2.15
CA ILE A 39 10.55 28.12 2.17
C ILE A 39 11.95 28.24 1.53
N LYS A 40 12.87 27.37 1.93
CA LYS A 40 14.23 27.34 1.37
C LYS A 40 14.25 27.10 -0.14
N LYS A 41 13.29 26.34 -0.66
CA LYS A 41 13.15 26.05 -2.10
C LYS A 41 12.38 27.14 -2.84
N GLY A 42 11.96 28.22 -2.17
CA GLY A 42 11.19 29.29 -2.76
C GLY A 42 9.76 28.92 -3.15
N LYS A 43 9.23 27.81 -2.61
CA LYS A 43 7.88 27.30 -2.94
C LYS A 43 6.81 27.80 -1.97
N MET A 44 7.19 28.51 -0.93
CA MET A 44 6.31 28.98 0.13
C MET A 44 6.94 30.17 0.82
N THR A 45 6.13 31.16 1.24
CA THR A 45 6.59 32.28 2.04
C THR A 45 6.55 31.95 3.53
N GLU A 46 7.33 32.69 4.33
CA GLU A 46 7.27 32.57 5.81
C GLU A 46 5.88 32.91 6.34
N ALA A 47 5.22 33.91 5.73
CA ALA A 47 3.86 34.31 6.10
C ALA A 47 2.84 33.17 5.87
N ASP A 48 2.95 32.46 4.76
CA ASP A 48 2.08 31.29 4.49
C ASP A 48 2.30 30.19 5.52
N ALA A 49 3.56 29.90 5.85
CA ALA A 49 3.89 28.88 6.84
C ALA A 49 3.35 29.25 8.23
N GLU A 50 3.50 30.49 8.64
CA GLU A 50 2.97 31.01 9.91
C GLU A 50 1.44 30.87 9.98
N GLN A 51 0.75 31.22 8.89
CA GLN A 51 -0.70 31.09 8.81
C GLN A 51 -1.15 29.65 8.96
N ARG A 52 -0.49 28.72 8.27
CA ARG A 52 -0.81 27.29 8.39
C ARG A 52 -0.52 26.76 9.78
N MET A 53 0.61 27.11 10.37
CA MET A 53 0.96 26.71 11.71
C MET A 53 -0.04 27.26 12.75
N SER A 54 -0.65 28.43 12.51
CA SER A 54 -1.65 29.00 13.40
C SER A 54 -2.94 28.15 13.48
N LEU A 55 -3.19 27.29 12.48
CA LEU A 55 -4.33 26.38 12.47
C LEU A 55 -4.07 25.07 13.22
N LEU A 56 -2.83 24.85 13.64
CA LEU A 56 -2.44 23.63 14.33
C LEU A 56 -2.60 23.78 15.84
N ASN A 57 -3.33 22.85 16.43
CA ASN A 57 -3.46 22.71 17.88
C ASN A 57 -2.97 21.35 18.31
N THR A 58 -2.51 21.22 19.54
CA THR A 58 -2.03 19.98 20.12
C THR A 58 -2.70 19.71 21.44
N THR A 59 -2.92 18.45 21.78
CA THR A 59 -3.54 18.06 23.04
C THR A 59 -3.12 16.66 23.47
N LEU A 60 -3.17 16.41 24.79
CA LEU A 60 -3.02 15.08 25.37
C LEU A 60 -4.38 14.56 25.86
N SER A 61 -5.46 15.34 25.74
CA SER A 61 -6.77 15.01 26.28
C SER A 61 -7.80 14.76 25.18
N TYR A 62 -8.49 13.62 25.26
CA TYR A 62 -9.62 13.31 24.37
C TYR A 62 -10.75 14.34 24.47
N ASP A 63 -10.93 14.97 25.63
CA ASP A 63 -12.00 15.95 25.82
C ASP A 63 -11.92 17.14 24.85
N ASP A 64 -10.72 17.45 24.36
CA ASP A 64 -10.53 18.51 23.37
C ASP A 64 -11.03 18.12 21.97
N LEU A 65 -11.48 16.88 21.77
CA LEU A 65 -12.05 16.40 20.51
C LEU A 65 -13.59 16.45 20.48
N LYS A 66 -14.22 16.95 21.54
CA LYS A 66 -15.70 16.93 21.68
C LYS A 66 -16.44 17.68 20.59
N ASP A 67 -15.84 18.70 20.00
CA ASP A 67 -16.50 19.58 19.02
C ASP A 67 -15.99 19.34 17.57
N VAL A 68 -15.08 18.40 17.35
CA VAL A 68 -14.53 18.17 16.02
C VAL A 68 -15.55 17.49 15.10
N ASP A 69 -15.43 17.76 13.80
CA ASP A 69 -16.31 17.18 12.78
C ASP A 69 -15.79 15.86 12.25
N LEU A 70 -14.47 15.66 12.31
CA LEU A 70 -13.80 14.48 11.77
C LEU A 70 -12.60 14.14 12.64
N VAL A 71 -12.45 12.86 12.97
CA VAL A 71 -11.23 12.33 13.57
C VAL A 71 -10.62 11.33 12.60
N ILE A 72 -9.32 11.42 12.35
CA ILE A 72 -8.55 10.42 11.61
C ILE A 72 -7.61 9.75 12.59
N GLU A 73 -7.87 8.49 12.90
CA GLU A 73 -7.02 7.69 13.76
C GLU A 73 -5.90 7.09 12.92
N ALA A 74 -4.66 7.30 13.35
CA ALA A 74 -3.45 6.77 12.70
C ALA A 74 -2.49 6.21 13.77
N VAL A 75 -3.07 5.53 14.76
CA VAL A 75 -2.32 4.91 15.84
C VAL A 75 -1.73 3.56 15.40
N PHE A 76 -1.05 2.88 16.31
CA PHE A 76 -0.39 1.61 16.07
C PHE A 76 -1.33 0.61 15.38
N GLU A 77 -0.81 -0.15 14.40
CA GLU A 77 -1.59 -1.11 13.60
C GLU A 77 -1.85 -2.40 14.40
N ASP A 78 -2.64 -2.26 15.45
CA ASP A 78 -3.03 -3.34 16.35
C ASP A 78 -4.53 -3.20 16.68
N MET A 79 -5.29 -4.26 16.50
CA MET A 79 -6.74 -4.23 16.68
C MET A 79 -7.15 -3.87 18.11
N GLY A 80 -6.42 -4.34 19.11
CA GLY A 80 -6.70 -4.01 20.51
C GLY A 80 -6.49 -2.54 20.82
N VAL A 81 -5.44 -1.94 20.27
CA VAL A 81 -5.17 -0.51 20.44
C VAL A 81 -6.26 0.31 19.74
N LYS A 82 -6.66 -0.09 18.54
CA LYS A 82 -7.73 0.60 17.81
C LYS A 82 -9.07 0.46 18.50
N GLU A 83 -9.36 -0.66 19.14
CA GLU A 83 -10.57 -0.82 19.94
C GLU A 83 -10.62 0.20 21.09
N GLN A 84 -9.54 0.35 21.83
CA GLN A 84 -9.47 1.32 22.93
C GLN A 84 -9.69 2.75 22.42
N VAL A 85 -9.05 3.10 21.32
CA VAL A 85 -9.16 4.43 20.72
C VAL A 85 -10.58 4.70 20.24
N PHE A 86 -11.17 3.78 19.48
CA PHE A 86 -12.51 3.98 18.91
C PHE A 86 -13.61 4.01 19.98
N ARG A 87 -13.50 3.19 21.03
CA ARG A 87 -14.43 3.26 22.15
C ARG A 87 -14.38 4.63 22.85
N LYS A 88 -13.16 5.17 23.01
CA LYS A 88 -12.99 6.48 23.62
C LYS A 88 -13.50 7.60 22.72
N LEU A 89 -13.22 7.54 21.44
CA LEU A 89 -13.74 8.51 20.46
C LEU A 89 -15.27 8.51 20.42
N ASP A 90 -15.87 7.32 20.49
CA ASP A 90 -17.32 7.18 20.50
C ASP A 90 -17.97 7.86 21.70
N GLU A 91 -17.32 7.80 22.88
CA GLU A 91 -17.80 8.47 24.07
C GLU A 91 -17.69 10.00 24.00
N VAL A 92 -16.58 10.50 23.43
CA VAL A 92 -16.19 11.91 23.53
C VAL A 92 -16.73 12.75 22.37
N CYS A 93 -16.66 12.21 21.14
CA CYS A 93 -17.02 12.97 19.94
C CYS A 93 -18.53 13.22 19.86
N LYS A 94 -18.88 14.39 19.36
CA LYS A 94 -20.29 14.78 19.19
C LYS A 94 -21.02 13.85 18.22
N PRO A 95 -22.37 13.73 18.33
CA PRO A 95 -23.15 13.01 17.33
C PRO A 95 -22.92 13.58 15.94
N GLY A 96 -22.79 12.70 14.95
CA GLY A 96 -22.58 13.12 13.56
C GLY A 96 -21.11 13.36 13.19
N ALA A 97 -20.19 13.35 14.16
CA ALA A 97 -18.77 13.40 13.85
C ALA A 97 -18.34 12.12 13.10
N ILE A 98 -17.54 12.29 12.07
CA ILE A 98 -17.02 11.16 11.29
C ILE A 98 -15.77 10.61 11.99
N LEU A 99 -15.75 9.30 12.23
CA LEU A 99 -14.62 8.60 12.83
C LEU A 99 -13.94 7.77 11.75
N ALA A 100 -12.75 8.20 11.34
CA ALA A 100 -12.01 7.54 10.26
C ALA A 100 -10.78 6.81 10.80
N SER A 101 -10.47 5.66 10.21
CA SER A 101 -9.23 4.93 10.48
C SER A 101 -8.31 4.96 9.26
N ASN A 102 -7.03 5.21 9.50
CA ASN A 102 -5.98 5.16 8.49
C ASN A 102 -5.37 3.74 8.39
N THR A 103 -6.07 2.73 8.88
CA THR A 103 -5.57 1.35 8.80
C THR A 103 -5.25 0.95 7.36
N SER A 104 -4.17 0.17 7.18
CA SER A 104 -3.79 -0.37 5.88
C SER A 104 -4.17 -1.84 5.71
N THR A 105 -4.38 -2.57 6.80
CA THR A 105 -4.57 -4.03 6.77
C THR A 105 -5.70 -4.55 7.67
N LEU A 106 -6.12 -3.78 8.69
CA LEU A 106 -7.10 -4.26 9.65
C LEU A 106 -8.54 -4.12 9.12
N ASP A 107 -9.41 -4.99 9.60
CA ASP A 107 -10.82 -5.04 9.18
C ASP A 107 -11.59 -3.81 9.69
N LEU A 108 -11.92 -2.90 8.78
CA LEU A 108 -12.67 -1.68 9.10
C LEU A 108 -14.04 -1.99 9.69
N ASN A 109 -14.71 -3.04 9.23
CA ASN A 109 -16.03 -3.42 9.77
C ASN A 109 -15.93 -3.79 11.24
N LYS A 110 -14.85 -4.45 11.64
CA LYS A 110 -14.60 -4.76 13.04
C LYS A 110 -14.32 -3.50 13.84
N ILE A 111 -13.53 -2.58 13.30
CA ILE A 111 -13.26 -1.28 13.95
C ILE A 111 -14.58 -0.52 14.17
N ALA A 112 -15.43 -0.48 13.15
CA ALA A 112 -16.76 0.16 13.25
C ALA A 112 -17.62 -0.45 14.34
N SER A 113 -17.52 -1.77 14.56
CA SER A 113 -18.30 -2.49 15.57
C SER A 113 -17.95 -2.11 17.01
N PHE A 114 -16.81 -1.46 17.22
CA PHE A 114 -16.41 -0.97 18.55
C PHE A 114 -17.18 0.30 18.96
N THR A 115 -17.92 0.89 18.03
CA THR A 115 -18.66 2.13 18.27
C THR A 115 -20.16 1.86 18.21
N LYS A 116 -20.95 2.77 18.80
CA LYS A 116 -22.42 2.78 18.69
C LYS A 116 -22.90 3.50 17.43
N ARG A 117 -21.98 3.99 16.60
CA ARG A 117 -22.23 4.76 15.38
C ARG A 117 -21.47 4.19 14.18
N PRO A 118 -21.65 2.89 13.84
CA PRO A 118 -20.89 2.30 12.73
C PRO A 118 -21.16 2.99 11.39
N GLU A 119 -22.30 3.67 11.24
CA GLU A 119 -22.63 4.46 10.05
C GLU A 119 -21.75 5.70 9.88
N ASP A 120 -21.14 6.19 10.95
CA ASP A 120 -20.22 7.33 10.95
C ASP A 120 -18.75 6.93 10.82
N VAL A 121 -18.46 5.63 10.73
CA VAL A 121 -17.11 5.11 10.62
C VAL A 121 -16.75 4.83 9.16
N ILE A 122 -15.55 5.27 8.76
CA ILE A 122 -15.03 5.12 7.41
C ILE A 122 -13.52 4.87 7.46
N GLY A 123 -12.95 4.30 6.42
CA GLY A 123 -11.49 4.23 6.27
C GLY A 123 -10.98 5.37 5.40
N LEU A 124 -9.90 5.99 5.81
CA LEU A 124 -9.16 6.97 5.02
C LEU A 124 -7.69 6.55 5.01
N HIS A 125 -7.36 5.73 4.02
CA HIS A 125 -6.02 5.16 3.91
C HIS A 125 -5.11 6.06 3.08
N PHE A 126 -4.24 6.80 3.78
CA PHE A 126 -3.22 7.63 3.16
C PHE A 126 -1.96 6.80 2.88
N PHE A 127 -1.22 7.18 1.86
CA PHE A 127 0.05 6.52 1.51
C PHE A 127 1.22 7.36 2.02
N SER A 128 2.27 6.71 2.48
CA SER A 128 3.42 7.40 3.07
C SER A 128 4.42 7.85 1.98
N PRO A 129 4.94 9.08 2.04
CA PRO A 129 4.61 10.16 2.97
C PRO A 129 3.25 10.81 2.65
N ALA A 130 2.38 10.90 3.66
CA ALA A 130 0.98 11.32 3.44
C ALA A 130 0.85 12.74 2.85
N ASN A 131 1.79 13.63 3.14
CA ASN A 131 1.78 14.99 2.58
C ASN A 131 2.24 15.06 1.13
N VAL A 132 2.84 13.99 0.60
CA VAL A 132 3.42 13.94 -0.76
C VAL A 132 2.58 13.08 -1.70
N MET A 133 2.18 11.90 -1.24
CA MET A 133 1.47 10.91 -2.07
C MET A 133 0.05 11.37 -2.38
N ARG A 134 -0.32 11.31 -3.66
CA ARG A 134 -1.61 11.81 -4.14
C ARG A 134 -2.77 10.89 -3.83
N LEU A 135 -2.53 9.59 -3.78
CA LEU A 135 -3.59 8.60 -3.62
C LEU A 135 -4.17 8.61 -2.21
N LEU A 136 -5.50 8.56 -2.14
CA LEU A 136 -6.25 8.30 -0.92
C LEU A 136 -7.26 7.20 -1.22
N GLU A 137 -7.11 6.03 -0.59
CA GLU A 137 -8.15 5.01 -0.62
C GLU A 137 -9.19 5.34 0.43
N VAL A 138 -10.43 5.50 -0.02
CA VAL A 138 -11.60 5.77 0.85
C VAL A 138 -12.32 4.43 1.04
N ILE A 139 -12.25 3.89 2.25
CA ILE A 139 -12.74 2.54 2.53
C ILE A 139 -14.16 2.60 3.06
N ARG A 140 -15.07 2.04 2.29
CA ARG A 140 -16.49 1.96 2.63
C ARG A 140 -16.75 0.68 3.42
N GLY A 141 -17.07 0.80 4.70
CA GLY A 141 -17.54 -0.31 5.51
C GLY A 141 -18.96 -0.71 5.12
N GLU A 142 -19.39 -1.89 5.55
CA GLU A 142 -20.74 -2.39 5.28
C GLU A 142 -21.83 -1.42 5.78
N LYS A 143 -21.58 -0.76 6.90
CA LYS A 143 -22.56 0.13 7.54
C LYS A 143 -22.29 1.61 7.33
N THR A 144 -21.20 1.96 6.62
CA THR A 144 -20.86 3.36 6.36
C THR A 144 -22.02 4.05 5.61
N ALA A 145 -22.51 5.16 6.16
CA ALA A 145 -23.58 5.93 5.54
C ALA A 145 -23.12 6.57 4.23
N LYS A 146 -24.04 6.71 3.29
CA LYS A 146 -23.76 7.34 1.99
C LYS A 146 -23.30 8.78 2.13
N GLU A 147 -23.85 9.51 3.09
CA GLU A 147 -23.51 10.90 3.39
C GLU A 147 -22.07 11.02 3.91
N VAL A 148 -21.63 10.05 4.70
CA VAL A 148 -20.27 9.99 5.22
C VAL A 148 -19.29 9.74 4.06
N LEU A 149 -19.62 8.79 3.18
CA LEU A 149 -18.81 8.52 2.00
C LEU A 149 -18.73 9.75 1.08
N ALA A 150 -19.86 10.41 0.82
CA ALA A 150 -19.90 11.61 -0.02
C ALA A 150 -19.06 12.74 0.58
N THR A 151 -19.14 12.95 1.88
CA THR A 151 -18.35 13.95 2.61
C THR A 151 -16.86 13.64 2.48
N ALA A 152 -16.47 12.39 2.67
CA ALA A 152 -15.07 11.96 2.53
C ALA A 152 -14.52 12.22 1.12
N MET A 153 -15.32 11.95 0.08
CA MET A 153 -14.93 12.19 -1.30
C MET A 153 -14.75 13.69 -1.60
N GLN A 154 -15.63 14.53 -1.07
CA GLN A 154 -15.50 15.99 -1.19
C GLN A 154 -14.27 16.51 -0.44
N LEU A 155 -14.04 15.98 0.77
CA LEU A 155 -12.88 16.33 1.58
C LEU A 155 -11.57 15.98 0.85
N ALA A 156 -11.53 14.81 0.22
CA ALA A 156 -10.37 14.39 -0.55
C ALA A 156 -9.99 15.40 -1.62
N LYS A 157 -10.98 15.94 -2.34
CA LYS A 157 -10.75 17.00 -3.33
C LYS A 157 -10.18 18.26 -2.67
N LYS A 158 -10.74 18.65 -1.53
CA LYS A 158 -10.33 19.85 -0.81
C LYS A 158 -8.87 19.76 -0.35
N ILE A 159 -8.42 18.59 0.07
CA ILE A 159 -7.03 18.36 0.48
C ILE A 159 -6.14 17.91 -0.69
N ARG A 160 -6.63 18.01 -1.93
CA ARG A 160 -5.91 17.74 -3.18
C ARG A 160 -5.43 16.30 -3.33
N LYS A 161 -6.21 15.35 -2.82
CA LYS A 161 -5.96 13.93 -3.03
C LYS A 161 -6.79 13.40 -4.20
N THR A 162 -6.26 12.36 -4.83
CA THR A 162 -7.01 11.56 -5.79
C THR A 162 -7.64 10.40 -5.02
N ALA A 163 -8.94 10.44 -4.83
CA ALA A 163 -9.67 9.48 -4.02
C ALA A 163 -10.20 8.33 -4.86
N VAL A 164 -10.06 7.11 -4.35
CA VAL A 164 -10.65 5.91 -4.92
C VAL A 164 -11.41 5.18 -3.82
N VAL A 165 -12.65 4.79 -4.10
CA VAL A 165 -13.47 4.04 -3.15
C VAL A 165 -13.10 2.57 -3.20
N SER A 166 -12.88 1.97 -2.03
CA SER A 166 -12.63 0.55 -1.87
C SER A 166 -13.62 -0.05 -0.86
N GLY A 167 -14.05 -1.28 -1.11
CA GLY A 167 -14.68 -2.10 -0.08
C GLY A 167 -13.66 -2.61 0.92
N VAL A 168 -14.13 -3.38 1.90
CA VAL A 168 -13.28 -3.94 2.96
C VAL A 168 -12.76 -5.31 2.53
N CYS A 169 -11.44 -5.43 2.47
CA CYS A 169 -10.73 -6.70 2.34
C CYS A 169 -9.30 -6.52 2.83
N ASP A 170 -8.58 -7.60 3.04
CA ASP A 170 -7.18 -7.52 3.46
C ASP A 170 -6.33 -6.84 2.36
N GLY A 171 -5.80 -5.68 2.68
CA GLY A 171 -4.96 -4.88 1.76
C GLY A 171 -5.74 -3.97 0.82
N PHE A 172 -7.05 -3.90 0.95
CA PHE A 172 -7.93 -3.09 0.09
C PHE A 172 -7.67 -3.33 -1.40
N ILE A 173 -7.50 -2.28 -2.22
CA ILE A 173 -7.19 -2.47 -3.64
C ILE A 173 -5.68 -2.59 -3.84
N GLY A 174 -4.94 -1.57 -3.46
CA GLY A 174 -3.53 -1.44 -3.82
C GLY A 174 -2.63 -2.49 -3.18
N ASN A 175 -2.68 -2.61 -1.86
CA ASN A 175 -1.81 -3.54 -1.14
C ASN A 175 -2.15 -5.01 -1.41
N ARG A 176 -3.43 -5.31 -1.61
CA ARG A 176 -3.86 -6.66 -1.99
C ARG A 176 -3.24 -7.09 -3.33
N MET A 177 -3.26 -6.21 -4.32
CA MET A 177 -2.67 -6.50 -5.63
C MET A 177 -1.16 -6.56 -5.59
N ILE A 178 -0.52 -5.59 -4.91
CA ILE A 178 0.96 -5.53 -4.87
C ILE A 178 1.55 -6.75 -4.16
N ALA A 179 0.83 -7.35 -3.22
CA ALA A 179 1.28 -8.57 -2.55
C ALA A 179 1.48 -9.71 -3.54
N ARG A 180 0.62 -9.84 -4.55
CA ARG A 180 0.74 -10.88 -5.59
C ARG A 180 1.92 -10.60 -6.51
N TYR A 181 2.10 -9.36 -6.90
CA TYR A 181 3.22 -8.88 -7.69
C TYR A 181 4.57 -9.17 -6.98
N GLN A 182 4.65 -8.82 -5.71
CA GLN A 182 5.85 -9.05 -4.89
C GLN A 182 6.14 -10.55 -4.71
N THR A 183 5.10 -11.36 -4.51
CA THR A 183 5.24 -12.80 -4.39
C THR A 183 5.90 -13.39 -5.63
N GLU A 184 5.47 -12.99 -6.83
CA GLU A 184 6.06 -13.49 -8.07
C GLU A 184 7.52 -13.08 -8.21
N ALA A 185 7.87 -11.85 -7.84
CA ALA A 185 9.25 -11.40 -7.85
C ALA A 185 10.13 -12.27 -6.92
N LEU A 186 9.65 -12.54 -5.70
CA LEU A 186 10.38 -13.37 -4.74
C LEU A 186 10.51 -14.83 -5.20
N LEU A 187 9.48 -15.37 -5.83
CA LEU A 187 9.56 -16.72 -6.41
C LEU A 187 10.60 -16.81 -7.54
N MET A 188 10.69 -15.78 -8.36
CA MET A 188 11.68 -15.74 -9.43
C MET A 188 13.13 -15.67 -8.92
N LEU A 189 13.36 -15.08 -7.74
CA LEU A 189 14.66 -15.16 -7.08
C LEU A 189 15.02 -16.61 -6.76
N GLU A 190 14.08 -17.38 -6.24
CA GLU A 190 14.28 -18.81 -5.96
C GLU A 190 14.53 -19.60 -7.23
N GLU A 191 13.87 -19.24 -8.33
CA GLU A 191 13.91 -19.97 -9.59
C GLU A 191 15.16 -19.70 -10.43
N GLY A 192 15.86 -18.57 -10.24
CA GLY A 192 17.11 -18.32 -10.95
C GLY A 192 17.43 -16.88 -11.33
N ALA A 193 16.48 -15.94 -11.17
CA ALA A 193 16.74 -14.54 -11.47
C ALA A 193 17.50 -13.85 -10.32
N SER A 194 18.24 -12.80 -10.65
CA SER A 194 18.89 -11.96 -9.64
C SER A 194 17.99 -10.77 -9.29
N PRO A 195 18.21 -10.13 -8.12
CA PRO A 195 17.50 -8.90 -7.79
C PRO A 195 17.64 -7.84 -8.88
N GLN A 196 18.85 -7.66 -9.40
CA GLN A 196 19.14 -6.67 -10.44
C GLN A 196 18.37 -6.92 -11.72
N GLN A 197 18.29 -8.19 -12.15
CA GLN A 197 17.55 -8.55 -13.37
C GLN A 197 16.07 -8.25 -13.21
N ILE A 198 15.49 -8.63 -12.10
CA ILE A 198 14.06 -8.42 -11.83
C ILE A 198 13.73 -6.93 -11.83
N ASP A 199 14.48 -6.16 -11.06
CA ASP A 199 14.23 -4.71 -10.95
C ASP A 199 14.43 -4.01 -12.29
N ARG A 200 15.49 -4.37 -13.03
CA ARG A 200 15.76 -3.77 -14.34
C ARG A 200 14.65 -4.08 -15.34
N ALA A 201 14.18 -5.32 -15.39
CA ALA A 201 13.10 -5.71 -16.30
C ALA A 201 11.82 -4.89 -16.03
N ILE A 202 11.47 -4.72 -14.77
CA ILE A 202 10.28 -3.95 -14.37
C ILE A 202 10.48 -2.45 -14.60
N GLU A 203 11.65 -1.91 -14.33
CA GLU A 203 11.97 -0.51 -14.59
C GLU A 203 11.99 -0.22 -16.09
N ASN A 204 12.50 -1.13 -16.90
CA ASN A 204 12.47 -1.01 -18.36
C ASN A 204 11.03 -1.08 -18.91
N PHE A 205 10.14 -1.78 -18.24
CA PHE A 205 8.70 -1.77 -18.57
C PHE A 205 8.09 -0.38 -18.31
N GLY A 206 8.62 0.36 -17.35
CA GLY A 206 8.23 1.73 -17.08
C GLY A 206 7.90 2.06 -15.63
N PHE A 207 7.97 1.09 -14.73
CA PHE A 207 7.79 1.39 -13.31
C PHE A 207 8.89 2.33 -12.82
N VAL A 208 8.54 3.20 -11.89
CA VAL A 208 9.50 4.14 -11.30
C VAL A 208 10.63 3.38 -10.59
N MET A 209 10.30 2.24 -9.98
CA MET A 209 11.23 1.45 -9.19
C MET A 209 10.82 -0.02 -9.27
N GLY A 210 11.81 -0.91 -9.38
CA GLY A 210 11.56 -2.35 -9.37
C GLY A 210 11.07 -2.85 -8.01
N PRO A 211 10.51 -4.07 -7.96
CA PRO A 211 9.85 -4.58 -6.75
C PRO A 211 10.79 -4.76 -5.56
N LEU A 212 12.04 -5.12 -5.79
CA LEU A 212 12.97 -5.39 -4.69
C LEU A 212 13.56 -4.08 -4.15
N ARG A 213 13.83 -3.12 -5.02
CA ARG A 213 14.20 -1.76 -4.61
C ARG A 213 13.07 -1.09 -3.83
N MET A 214 11.82 -1.31 -4.26
CA MET A 214 10.65 -0.78 -3.55
C MET A 214 10.50 -1.41 -2.16
N ALA A 215 10.72 -2.73 -2.05
CA ALA A 215 10.71 -3.41 -0.75
C ALA A 215 11.78 -2.84 0.19
N ASP A 216 12.96 -2.55 -0.31
CA ASP A 216 14.04 -1.94 0.46
C ASP A 216 13.71 -0.50 0.88
N LEU A 217 13.02 0.26 0.04
CA LEU A 217 12.59 1.62 0.37
C LEU A 217 11.52 1.63 1.46
N ALA A 218 10.54 0.75 1.34
CA ALA A 218 9.44 0.63 2.31
C ALA A 218 9.90 0.06 3.66
N GLY A 219 10.89 -0.81 3.62
CA GLY A 219 11.38 -1.54 4.78
C GLY A 219 10.87 -2.97 4.81
N GLY A 220 11.79 -3.94 4.75
CA GLY A 220 11.47 -5.38 4.68
C GLY A 220 10.75 -5.91 5.91
N ASP A 221 10.91 -5.26 7.06
CA ASP A 221 10.23 -5.62 8.31
C ASP A 221 8.70 -5.52 8.20
N ILE A 222 8.19 -4.57 7.41
CA ILE A 222 6.74 -4.39 7.21
C ILE A 222 6.18 -5.60 6.46
N GLY A 223 6.77 -5.98 5.34
CA GLY A 223 6.37 -7.16 4.58
C GLY A 223 6.53 -8.45 5.39
N TRP A 224 7.59 -8.54 6.18
CA TRP A 224 7.85 -9.70 7.03
C TRP A 224 6.78 -9.86 8.12
N ALA A 225 6.36 -8.76 8.75
CA ALA A 225 5.27 -8.80 9.73
C ALA A 225 3.97 -9.31 9.11
N ILE A 226 3.64 -8.88 7.89
CA ILE A 226 2.47 -9.34 7.15
C ILE A 226 2.60 -10.84 6.83
N ARG A 227 3.76 -11.27 6.34
CA ARG A 227 4.01 -12.69 6.04
C ARG A 227 3.90 -13.57 7.29
N LYS A 228 4.47 -13.13 8.42
CA LYS A 228 4.38 -13.88 9.68
C LYS A 228 2.93 -14.05 10.13
N ARG A 229 2.10 -13.02 9.97
CA ARG A 229 0.67 -13.11 10.24
C ARG A 229 0.00 -14.16 9.35
N HIS A 230 0.26 -14.11 8.04
CA HIS A 230 -0.29 -15.08 7.09
C HIS A 230 0.18 -16.50 7.39
N TYR A 231 1.46 -16.70 7.77
CA TYR A 231 1.98 -18.02 8.13
C TYR A 231 1.27 -18.58 9.38
N ALA A 232 0.95 -17.72 10.34
CA ALA A 232 0.21 -18.13 11.53
C ALA A 232 -1.23 -18.52 11.20
N GLU A 233 -1.88 -17.77 10.31
CA GLU A 233 -3.25 -18.03 9.86
C GLU A 233 -3.34 -19.24 8.93
N ASN A 234 -2.31 -19.50 8.14
CA ASN A 234 -2.25 -20.61 7.19
C ASN A 234 -0.86 -21.26 7.21
N PRO A 235 -0.63 -22.20 8.17
CA PRO A 235 0.69 -22.84 8.36
C PRO A 235 1.21 -23.61 7.15
N ASP A 236 0.32 -24.05 6.25
CA ASP A 236 0.69 -24.83 5.07
C ASP A 236 1.10 -24.00 3.87
N MET A 237 0.96 -22.67 3.95
CA MET A 237 1.31 -21.81 2.82
C MET A 237 2.81 -21.80 2.54
N LYS A 238 3.17 -21.61 1.27
CA LYS A 238 4.57 -21.46 0.83
C LYS A 238 5.24 -20.28 1.52
N ARG A 239 6.37 -20.54 2.17
CA ARG A 239 7.18 -19.47 2.80
C ARG A 239 8.10 -18.82 1.79
N MET A 240 8.25 -17.50 1.91
CA MET A 240 9.18 -16.71 1.08
C MET A 240 10.56 -16.75 1.73
N VAL A 241 11.28 -17.85 1.53
CA VAL A 241 12.50 -18.19 2.28
C VAL A 241 13.58 -17.13 2.16
N ILE A 242 13.82 -16.62 0.95
CA ILE A 242 14.89 -15.62 0.72
C ILE A 242 14.58 -14.32 1.47
N ALA A 243 13.37 -13.80 1.29
CA ALA A 243 12.95 -12.55 1.95
C ALA A 243 12.96 -12.70 3.47
N ASP A 244 12.46 -13.83 3.98
CA ASP A 244 12.45 -14.10 5.41
C ASP A 244 13.87 -14.20 5.98
N ARG A 245 14.79 -14.86 5.26
CA ARG A 245 16.19 -14.99 5.67
C ARG A 245 16.87 -13.63 5.77
N LEU A 246 16.68 -12.76 4.79
CA LEU A 246 17.24 -11.42 4.82
C LEU A 246 16.71 -10.62 6.02
N CYS A 247 15.43 -10.74 6.33
CA CYS A 247 14.83 -10.11 7.50
C CYS A 247 15.37 -10.66 8.82
N GLU A 248 15.58 -11.99 8.91
CA GLU A 248 16.19 -12.62 10.09
C GLU A 248 17.63 -12.13 10.32
N MET A 249 18.32 -11.72 9.28
CA MET A 249 19.64 -11.12 9.36
C MET A 249 19.62 -9.63 9.72
N GLY A 250 18.44 -9.04 9.92
CA GLY A 250 18.27 -7.62 10.20
C GLY A 250 18.41 -6.72 8.98
N ARG A 251 18.32 -7.29 7.77
CA ARG A 251 18.45 -6.56 6.50
C ARG A 251 17.07 -6.11 6.04
N PHE A 252 16.64 -4.94 6.53
CA PHE A 252 15.31 -4.40 6.24
C PHE A 252 15.28 -3.39 5.08
N GLY A 253 16.41 -3.13 4.46
CA GLY A 253 16.50 -2.21 3.34
C GLY A 253 17.28 -0.94 3.67
N GLN A 254 16.86 0.18 3.09
CA GLN A 254 17.59 1.44 3.24
C GLN A 254 17.78 1.86 4.69
N LYS A 255 16.75 1.70 5.53
CA LYS A 255 16.80 2.12 6.94
C LYS A 255 17.82 1.36 7.79
N THR A 256 18.23 0.17 7.35
CA THR A 256 19.25 -0.62 8.04
C THR A 256 20.58 -0.68 7.26
N GLY A 257 20.67 0.05 6.15
CA GLY A 257 21.84 0.08 5.29
C GLY A 257 21.98 -1.12 4.35
N ALA A 258 21.11 -2.10 4.45
CA ALA A 258 21.11 -3.29 3.61
C ALA A 258 19.75 -3.98 3.60
N GLY A 259 19.40 -4.57 2.46
CA GLY A 259 18.22 -5.39 2.22
C GLY A 259 18.52 -6.35 1.10
N PHE A 260 17.77 -6.28 -0.01
CA PHE A 260 18.13 -6.97 -1.26
C PHE A 260 19.36 -6.37 -1.93
N TYR A 261 19.71 -5.15 -1.53
CA TYR A 261 20.89 -4.41 -1.98
C TYR A 261 21.58 -3.84 -0.75
N ARG A 262 22.77 -3.29 -0.94
CA ARG A 262 23.43 -2.49 0.10
C ARG A 262 23.32 -1.01 -0.23
N TYR A 263 23.30 -0.19 0.81
CA TYR A 263 23.16 1.26 0.71
C TYR A 263 24.25 1.94 1.52
N GLU A 264 24.89 2.95 0.94
CA GLU A 264 25.90 3.74 1.64
C GLU A 264 25.23 4.90 2.39
N PRO A 265 25.79 5.34 3.53
CA PRO A 265 25.23 6.47 4.29
C PRO A 265 25.06 7.72 3.43
N GLY A 266 23.87 8.31 3.49
CA GLY A 266 23.54 9.52 2.75
C GLY A 266 23.26 9.34 1.27
N ARG A 267 23.30 8.10 0.74
CA ARG A 267 22.99 7.76 -0.64
C ARG A 267 21.78 6.84 -0.73
N ARG A 268 21.00 7.02 -1.80
CA ARG A 268 19.82 6.17 -2.08
C ARG A 268 20.11 5.11 -3.15
N ASP A 269 21.31 5.10 -3.70
CA ASP A 269 21.70 4.16 -4.76
C ASP A 269 21.69 2.73 -4.22
N ALA A 270 20.96 1.86 -4.89
CA ALA A 270 20.94 0.43 -4.58
C ALA A 270 22.18 -0.24 -5.20
N LEU A 271 23.09 -0.70 -4.36
CA LEU A 271 24.33 -1.33 -4.81
C LEU A 271 24.22 -2.85 -4.71
N PRO A 272 24.69 -3.60 -5.71
CA PRO A 272 24.76 -5.05 -5.61
C PRO A 272 25.55 -5.49 -4.38
N ASP A 273 25.11 -6.58 -3.75
CA ASP A 273 25.74 -7.10 -2.55
C ASP A 273 26.00 -8.60 -2.69
N PRO A 274 27.27 -9.03 -2.70
CA PRO A 274 27.61 -10.47 -2.77
C PRO A 274 26.99 -11.29 -1.65
N GLU A 275 26.74 -10.70 -0.49
CA GLU A 275 26.09 -11.38 0.63
C GLU A 275 24.68 -11.84 0.26
N VAL A 276 23.94 -11.03 -0.51
CA VAL A 276 22.62 -11.39 -1.01
C VAL A 276 22.69 -12.57 -1.97
N ASP A 277 23.68 -12.56 -2.87
CA ASP A 277 23.89 -13.66 -3.82
C ASP A 277 24.15 -14.98 -3.07
N ARG A 278 24.95 -14.92 -2.01
CA ARG A 278 25.22 -16.07 -1.14
C ARG A 278 23.96 -16.61 -0.49
N VAL A 279 23.14 -15.72 0.08
CA VAL A 279 21.87 -16.09 0.72
C VAL A 279 20.92 -16.75 -0.27
N ILE A 280 20.82 -16.19 -1.48
CA ILE A 280 19.97 -16.75 -2.55
C ILE A 280 20.42 -18.16 -2.90
N GLU A 281 21.73 -18.37 -3.10
CA GLU A 281 22.28 -19.70 -3.40
C GLU A 281 22.00 -20.71 -2.30
N GLU A 282 22.23 -20.34 -1.05
CA GLU A 282 21.93 -21.20 0.11
C GLU A 282 20.46 -21.59 0.17
N CYS A 283 19.57 -20.64 -0.02
CA CYS A 283 18.14 -20.90 -0.02
C CYS A 283 17.73 -21.83 -1.17
N ARG A 284 18.28 -21.65 -2.36
CA ARG A 284 18.01 -22.54 -3.49
C ARG A 284 18.41 -23.99 -3.17
N LYS A 285 19.59 -24.17 -2.56
CA LYS A 285 20.05 -25.51 -2.14
C LYS A 285 19.14 -26.13 -1.12
N GLU A 286 18.74 -25.39 -0.10
CA GLU A 286 17.81 -25.84 0.93
C GLU A 286 16.46 -26.26 0.35
N LEU A 287 15.99 -25.54 -0.67
CA LEU A 287 14.72 -25.83 -1.35
C LEU A 287 14.84 -26.90 -2.43
N GLY A 288 16.06 -27.36 -2.72
CA GLY A 288 16.29 -28.35 -3.78
C GLY A 288 16.03 -27.81 -5.18
N ILE A 289 16.18 -26.51 -5.38
CA ILE A 289 15.91 -25.84 -6.67
C ILE A 289 17.20 -25.73 -7.48
N THR A 290 17.18 -26.25 -8.71
CA THR A 290 18.22 -25.99 -9.70
C THR A 290 17.85 -24.69 -10.42
N PRO A 291 18.67 -23.63 -10.33
CA PRO A 291 18.34 -22.35 -10.96
C PRO A 291 18.24 -22.49 -12.48
N ARG A 292 17.28 -21.81 -13.07
CA ARG A 292 17.08 -21.73 -14.51
C ARG A 292 17.18 -20.28 -15.00
N LYS A 293 17.43 -20.13 -16.28
CA LYS A 293 17.42 -18.82 -16.91
C LYS A 293 15.98 -18.34 -17.07
N ILE A 294 15.69 -17.12 -16.59
CA ILE A 294 14.37 -16.50 -16.69
C ILE A 294 14.50 -15.29 -17.62
N SER A 295 13.61 -15.19 -18.62
CA SER A 295 13.63 -14.05 -19.54
C SER A 295 13.03 -12.80 -18.89
N ASP A 296 13.43 -11.63 -19.37
CA ASP A 296 12.85 -10.36 -18.94
C ASP A 296 11.35 -10.33 -19.24
N LYS A 297 10.93 -10.91 -20.35
CA LYS A 297 9.52 -11.05 -20.72
C LYS A 297 8.73 -11.82 -19.67
N GLU A 298 9.26 -12.95 -19.20
CA GLU A 298 8.62 -13.74 -18.14
C GLU A 298 8.52 -12.93 -16.84
N ILE A 299 9.55 -12.19 -16.50
CA ILE A 299 9.54 -11.34 -15.29
C ILE A 299 8.40 -10.32 -15.37
N VAL A 300 8.30 -9.60 -16.48
CA VAL A 300 7.27 -8.59 -16.68
C VAL A 300 5.88 -9.23 -16.64
N GLU A 301 5.68 -10.32 -17.39
CA GLU A 301 4.37 -10.98 -17.47
C GLU A 301 3.93 -11.53 -16.12
N ARG A 302 4.83 -12.19 -15.37
CA ARG A 302 4.46 -12.72 -14.06
C ARG A 302 4.14 -11.60 -13.06
N CYS A 303 4.92 -10.55 -13.02
CA CYS A 303 4.64 -9.45 -12.11
C CYS A 303 3.39 -8.67 -12.49
N VAL A 304 3.29 -8.23 -13.74
CA VAL A 304 2.18 -7.38 -14.20
C VAL A 304 0.87 -8.15 -14.27
N TYR A 305 0.89 -9.39 -14.79
CA TYR A 305 -0.33 -10.19 -14.88
C TYR A 305 -0.82 -10.66 -13.50
N ALA A 306 0.07 -10.73 -12.52
CA ALA A 306 -0.36 -10.95 -11.13
C ALA A 306 -1.24 -9.81 -10.65
N LEU A 307 -0.89 -8.55 -10.97
CA LEU A 307 -1.74 -7.39 -10.70
C LEU A 307 -3.09 -7.51 -11.40
N VAL A 308 -3.07 -7.89 -12.66
CA VAL A 308 -4.30 -8.02 -13.49
C VAL A 308 -5.24 -9.08 -12.92
N ASN A 309 -4.70 -10.24 -12.57
CA ASN A 309 -5.54 -11.34 -12.07
C ASN A 309 -6.18 -11.01 -10.72
N GLU A 310 -5.40 -10.44 -9.82
CA GLU A 310 -5.94 -10.00 -8.53
C GLU A 310 -6.92 -8.84 -8.69
N GLY A 311 -6.62 -7.90 -9.59
CA GLY A 311 -7.52 -6.80 -9.94
C GLY A 311 -8.87 -7.29 -10.46
N ALA A 312 -8.86 -8.34 -11.28
CA ALA A 312 -10.11 -8.95 -11.77
C ALA A 312 -10.93 -9.54 -10.61
N ARG A 313 -10.30 -10.19 -9.65
CA ARG A 313 -10.99 -10.70 -8.45
C ARG A 313 -11.56 -9.56 -7.60
N ILE A 314 -10.81 -8.49 -7.45
CA ILE A 314 -11.25 -7.29 -6.74
C ILE A 314 -12.53 -6.71 -7.38
N LEU A 315 -12.59 -6.69 -8.72
CA LEU A 315 -13.79 -6.26 -9.44
C LEU A 315 -14.97 -7.21 -9.23
N GLU A 316 -14.74 -8.52 -9.33
CA GLU A 316 -15.80 -9.53 -9.11
C GLU A 316 -16.42 -9.41 -7.73
N GLU A 317 -15.61 -9.15 -6.71
CA GLU A 317 -16.05 -9.06 -5.32
C GLU A 317 -16.69 -7.71 -5.00
N GLY A 318 -16.68 -6.75 -5.94
CA GLY A 318 -17.22 -5.42 -5.71
C GLY A 318 -16.35 -4.55 -4.79
N ILE A 319 -15.11 -4.94 -4.53
CA ILE A 319 -14.16 -4.16 -3.72
C ILE A 319 -13.81 -2.87 -4.46
N ALA A 320 -13.50 -2.96 -5.76
CA ALA A 320 -13.42 -1.80 -6.64
C ALA A 320 -14.70 -1.73 -7.48
N LEU A 321 -15.18 -0.53 -7.74
CA LEU A 321 -16.40 -0.33 -8.53
C LEU A 321 -16.13 -0.38 -10.02
N ARG A 322 -14.94 0.04 -10.45
CA ARG A 322 -14.57 0.14 -11.87
C ARG A 322 -13.11 -0.25 -12.06
N ALA A 323 -12.80 -0.80 -13.24
CA ALA A 323 -11.42 -1.08 -13.61
C ALA A 323 -10.55 0.18 -13.59
N SER A 324 -11.10 1.32 -14.02
CA SER A 324 -10.40 2.59 -14.00
C SER A 324 -10.02 3.05 -12.58
N ASP A 325 -10.78 2.66 -11.57
CA ASP A 325 -10.43 2.94 -10.16
C ASP A 325 -9.14 2.19 -9.78
N ILE A 326 -9.01 0.94 -10.20
CA ILE A 326 -7.79 0.15 -9.98
C ILE A 326 -6.60 0.81 -10.69
N ASP A 327 -6.80 1.24 -11.93
CA ASP A 327 -5.75 1.91 -12.70
C ASP A 327 -5.28 3.19 -12.02
N ILE A 328 -6.20 4.00 -11.50
CA ILE A 328 -5.87 5.22 -10.77
C ILE A 328 -5.07 4.92 -9.50
N VAL A 329 -5.43 3.87 -8.76
CA VAL A 329 -4.65 3.43 -7.59
C VAL A 329 -3.19 3.18 -7.98
N TYR A 330 -2.97 2.49 -9.07
CA TYR A 330 -1.62 2.11 -9.50
C TYR A 330 -0.84 3.26 -10.12
N LEU A 331 -1.50 4.15 -10.84
CA LEU A 331 -0.85 5.33 -11.43
C LEU A 331 -0.46 6.38 -10.39
N THR A 332 -1.25 6.52 -9.32
CA THR A 332 -1.05 7.57 -8.32
C THR A 332 -0.38 7.09 -7.03
N GLY A 333 -0.38 5.79 -6.77
CA GLY A 333 0.14 5.24 -5.52
C GLY A 333 1.26 4.23 -5.64
N TYR A 334 1.45 3.60 -6.80
CA TYR A 334 2.36 2.46 -6.93
C TYR A 334 3.39 2.59 -8.06
N GLY A 335 3.46 3.72 -8.72
CA GLY A 335 4.50 3.98 -9.73
C GLY A 335 4.33 3.19 -11.02
N PHE A 336 3.13 2.70 -11.32
CA PHE A 336 2.84 2.07 -12.61
C PHE A 336 3.04 3.10 -13.74
N PRO A 337 3.63 2.70 -14.90
CA PRO A 337 3.91 3.66 -15.96
C PRO A 337 2.65 4.33 -16.50
N VAL A 338 2.64 5.67 -16.42
CA VAL A 338 1.48 6.49 -16.81
C VAL A 338 1.11 6.26 -18.28
N PHE A 339 2.11 6.13 -19.14
CA PHE A 339 1.88 5.95 -20.59
C PHE A 339 1.22 4.62 -20.94
N ARG A 340 1.18 3.67 -19.99
CA ARG A 340 0.49 2.38 -20.17
C ARG A 340 -0.91 2.36 -19.57
N GLY A 341 -1.31 3.40 -18.84
CA GLY A 341 -2.68 3.63 -18.38
C GLY A 341 -3.16 2.82 -17.19
N GLY A 342 -2.29 2.05 -16.55
CA GLY A 342 -2.63 1.21 -15.41
C GLY A 342 -2.75 -0.26 -15.79
N PRO A 343 -2.78 -1.17 -14.79
CA PRO A 343 -2.73 -2.61 -15.04
C PRO A 343 -3.93 -3.15 -15.83
N MET A 344 -5.14 -2.67 -15.53
CA MET A 344 -6.35 -3.16 -16.19
C MET A 344 -6.44 -2.65 -17.63
N PHE A 345 -6.16 -1.37 -17.83
CA PHE A 345 -6.10 -0.77 -19.17
C PHE A 345 -5.01 -1.44 -20.02
N TYR A 346 -3.84 -1.67 -19.44
CA TYR A 346 -2.75 -2.36 -20.13
C TYR A 346 -3.17 -3.77 -20.57
N ALA A 347 -3.85 -4.52 -19.69
CA ALA A 347 -4.35 -5.84 -20.03
C ALA A 347 -5.35 -5.79 -21.22
N ASP A 348 -6.23 -4.78 -21.21
CA ASP A 348 -7.16 -4.56 -22.33
C ASP A 348 -6.40 -4.34 -23.65
N ARG A 349 -5.32 -3.57 -23.60
CA ARG A 349 -4.50 -3.27 -24.81
C ARG A 349 -3.72 -4.49 -25.29
N VAL A 350 -3.24 -5.33 -24.40
CA VAL A 350 -2.59 -6.60 -24.76
C VAL A 350 -3.60 -7.57 -25.36
N GLY A 351 -4.82 -7.55 -24.86
CA GLY A 351 -5.89 -8.49 -25.21
C GLY A 351 -6.06 -9.55 -24.13
N LEU A 352 -7.27 -9.62 -23.57
CA LEU A 352 -7.54 -10.46 -22.41
C LEU A 352 -7.38 -11.96 -22.72
N MET A 353 -7.63 -12.39 -23.96
CA MET A 353 -7.42 -13.78 -24.35
C MET A 353 -5.93 -14.15 -24.27
N LYS A 354 -5.05 -13.26 -24.73
CA LYS A 354 -3.59 -13.48 -24.65
C LYS A 354 -3.13 -13.51 -23.21
N VAL A 355 -3.63 -12.58 -22.37
CA VAL A 355 -3.32 -12.52 -20.94
C VAL A 355 -3.77 -13.82 -20.26
N ALA A 356 -5.01 -14.26 -20.49
CA ALA A 356 -5.55 -15.49 -19.91
C ALA A 356 -4.74 -16.73 -20.30
N ARG A 357 -4.37 -16.84 -21.56
CA ARG A 357 -3.55 -17.96 -22.05
C ARG A 357 -2.17 -17.99 -21.42
N THR A 358 -1.57 -16.83 -21.22
CA THR A 358 -0.27 -16.74 -20.54
C THR A 358 -0.39 -17.18 -19.09
N MET A 359 -1.45 -16.76 -18.40
CA MET A 359 -1.73 -17.19 -17.02
C MET A 359 -1.87 -18.71 -16.93
N GLU A 360 -2.59 -19.32 -17.88
CA GLU A 360 -2.77 -20.77 -17.94
C GLU A 360 -1.44 -21.51 -18.10
N LYS A 361 -0.51 -20.95 -18.89
CA LYS A 361 0.85 -21.50 -19.00
C LYS A 361 1.58 -21.47 -17.66
N PHE A 362 1.45 -20.38 -16.91
CA PHE A 362 2.07 -20.28 -15.59
C PHE A 362 1.44 -21.28 -14.62
N ALA A 363 0.13 -21.49 -14.67
CA ALA A 363 -0.58 -22.46 -13.83
C ALA A 363 -0.13 -23.92 -14.11
N LYS A 364 0.21 -24.24 -15.36
CA LYS A 364 0.55 -25.61 -15.79
C LYS A 364 2.01 -25.98 -15.60
N ARG A 365 2.87 -25.05 -15.17
CA ARG A 365 4.30 -25.36 -15.00
C ARG A 365 4.49 -26.37 -13.84
N PRO A 366 5.18 -27.49 -14.09
CA PRO A 366 5.39 -28.50 -13.05
C PRO A 366 6.15 -27.95 -11.84
N GLY A 367 5.70 -28.31 -10.63
CA GLY A 367 6.37 -27.94 -9.40
C GLY A 367 6.41 -26.45 -9.09
N VAL A 368 5.57 -25.65 -9.75
CA VAL A 368 5.55 -24.21 -9.54
C VAL A 368 4.70 -23.88 -8.31
N PRO A 369 5.29 -23.24 -7.29
CA PRO A 369 4.52 -22.68 -6.20
C PRO A 369 3.52 -21.66 -6.74
N ASN A 370 2.38 -21.49 -6.09
CA ASN A 370 1.39 -20.49 -6.46
C ASN A 370 0.63 -20.78 -7.77
N SER A 371 0.65 -22.05 -8.25
CA SER A 371 -0.05 -22.43 -9.48
C SER A 371 -1.56 -22.14 -9.41
N ASP A 372 -2.17 -22.33 -8.24
CA ASP A 372 -3.61 -22.06 -8.05
C ASP A 372 -3.95 -20.59 -8.26
N PHE A 373 -3.06 -19.68 -7.91
CA PHE A 373 -3.23 -18.25 -8.17
C PHE A 373 -3.35 -17.97 -9.67
N TRP A 374 -2.64 -18.74 -10.50
CA TRP A 374 -2.57 -18.51 -11.94
C TRP A 374 -3.77 -19.03 -12.73
N GLN A 375 -4.76 -19.60 -12.06
CA GLN A 375 -6.05 -19.80 -12.72
C GLN A 375 -6.64 -18.42 -13.02
N PRO A 376 -6.99 -18.13 -14.30
CA PRO A 376 -7.60 -16.84 -14.62
C PRO A 376 -8.85 -16.58 -13.77
N ALA A 377 -8.97 -15.40 -13.21
CA ALA A 377 -10.17 -15.02 -12.47
C ALA A 377 -11.41 -15.20 -13.36
N PRO A 378 -12.55 -15.66 -12.81
CA PRO A 378 -13.76 -15.90 -13.61
C PRO A 378 -14.17 -14.71 -14.48
N LEU A 379 -14.10 -13.48 -13.97
CA LEU A 379 -14.40 -12.28 -14.76
C LEU A 379 -13.45 -12.14 -15.96
N LEU A 380 -12.16 -12.33 -15.73
CA LEU A 380 -11.16 -12.23 -16.78
C LEU A 380 -11.40 -13.30 -17.86
N ALA A 381 -11.63 -14.54 -17.44
CA ALA A 381 -11.90 -15.65 -18.34
C ALA A 381 -13.16 -15.39 -19.17
N LYS A 382 -14.21 -14.88 -18.55
CA LYS A 382 -15.47 -14.53 -19.22
C LYS A 382 -15.27 -13.44 -20.27
N LEU A 383 -14.65 -12.34 -19.89
CA LEU A 383 -14.38 -11.23 -20.80
C LEU A 383 -13.49 -11.65 -21.98
N ALA A 384 -12.46 -12.47 -21.70
CA ALA A 384 -11.58 -13.01 -22.72
C ALA A 384 -12.36 -13.85 -23.74
N ALA A 385 -13.22 -14.75 -23.26
CA ALA A 385 -14.04 -15.61 -24.12
C ALA A 385 -15.03 -14.81 -24.98
N GLU A 386 -15.55 -13.71 -24.44
CA GLU A 386 -16.51 -12.84 -25.15
C GLU A 386 -15.85 -11.78 -26.02
N GLY A 387 -14.52 -11.71 -26.05
CA GLY A 387 -13.79 -10.67 -26.79
C GLY A 387 -14.00 -9.27 -26.24
N LYS A 388 -14.30 -9.16 -24.94
CA LYS A 388 -14.56 -7.89 -24.26
C LYS A 388 -13.35 -7.42 -23.45
N THR A 389 -13.46 -6.22 -22.90
CA THR A 389 -12.43 -5.58 -22.08
C THR A 389 -12.96 -5.27 -20.69
N PHE A 390 -12.05 -4.94 -19.75
CA PHE A 390 -12.43 -4.49 -18.41
C PHE A 390 -13.10 -3.11 -18.44
N ASN A 391 -12.68 -2.26 -19.38
CA ASN A 391 -13.17 -0.89 -19.51
C ASN A 391 -14.19 -0.73 -20.63
#